data_9e2f5b382b80c6e82aa66e80813ef084
#
_entry.id   9e2f5b382b80c6e82aa66e80813ef084
#
_cell.length_a   1.000
_cell.length_b   1.000
_cell.length_c   1.000
_cell.angle_alpha   90.00
_cell.angle_beta   90.00
_cell.angle_gamma   90.00
#
_symmetry.space_group_name_H-M   'P 1'
#
loop_
_entity.id
_entity.type
_entity.pdbx_description
1 polymer ?
#
loop_
_entity_poly.entity_id
_entity_poly.type
_entity_poly.pdbx_seq_one_letter_code
_entity_poly.pdbx_strand_id
1 'polypeptide(L)'
;MLRRRSKEGFSLLELLIVVVILGILAAVIIPRFTVSATEAKKNACAQNVANINTQVERWYFEKGSWPAVTLAEISADPTFFPEGISTCPLGSGAYTLDATTHRVTGHSH
;
A
#
# COMPACT_ATOMS: atom_id res chain seq x y z
N MET A 1 11.96 -54.81 -9.48
CA MET A 1 12.03 -54.33 -9.49
C MET A 1 12.25 -53.37 -9.96
N LEU A 2 12.21 -52.89 -10.42
CA LEU A 2 12.34 -51.93 -10.99
C LEU A 2 11.68 -50.91 -10.59
N ARG A 3 10.84 -50.94 -10.15
CA ARG A 3 10.12 -50.08 -9.79
C ARG A 3 10.66 -49.19 -8.98
N ARG A 4 11.46 -49.33 -8.47
CA ARG A 4 12.02 -48.56 -7.70
C ARG A 4 12.43 -47.39 -8.33
N ARG A 5 12.75 -47.38 -9.45
CA ARG A 5 13.14 -46.31 -10.10
C ARG A 5 12.11 -45.36 -10.22
N SER A 6 10.91 -45.61 -10.36
CA SER A 6 9.85 -44.64 -10.43
C SER A 6 9.67 -43.97 -9.11
N LYS A 7 10.17 -44.64 -8.04
CA LYS A 7 10.09 -44.01 -6.81
C LYS A 7 11.21 -43.10 -6.57
N GLU A 8 12.22 -43.12 -7.30
CA GLU A 8 13.38 -42.31 -7.11
C GLU A 8 13.19 -40.90 -7.55
N GLY A 9 12.09 -40.64 -8.22
CA GLY A 9 11.77 -39.29 -8.61
C GLY A 9 12.30 -38.88 -9.94
N PHE A 10 12.76 -37.67 -10.07
CA PHE A 10 13.05 -37.07 -11.34
C PHE A 10 14.40 -37.41 -11.90
N SER A 11 14.49 -37.45 -13.21
CA SER A 11 15.77 -37.53 -13.89
C SER A 11 16.39 -36.15 -13.87
N LEU A 12 17.68 -36.08 -14.15
CA LEU A 12 18.38 -34.81 -14.21
C LEU A 12 17.79 -33.91 -15.27
N LEU A 13 17.43 -34.49 -16.42
CA LEU A 13 16.83 -33.71 -17.50
C LEU A 13 15.48 -33.15 -17.12
N GLU A 14 14.67 -33.91 -16.41
CA GLU A 14 13.38 -33.43 -15.93
C GLU A 14 13.54 -32.25 -14.99
N LEU A 15 14.48 -32.34 -14.08
CA LEU A 15 14.74 -31.26 -13.15
C LEU A 15 15.21 -30.02 -13.88
N LEU A 16 16.07 -30.19 -14.89
CA LEU A 16 16.56 -29.08 -15.69
C LEU A 16 15.41 -28.37 -16.40
N ILE A 17 14.52 -29.13 -17.01
CA ILE A 17 13.35 -28.56 -17.70
C ILE A 17 12.47 -27.77 -16.75
N VAL A 18 12.21 -28.29 -15.58
CA VAL A 18 11.38 -27.63 -14.58
C VAL A 18 12.00 -26.32 -14.16
N VAL A 19 13.29 -26.29 -13.91
CA VAL A 19 13.99 -25.06 -13.50
C VAL A 19 13.93 -24.00 -14.61
N VAL A 20 14.11 -24.41 -15.85
CA VAL A 20 14.05 -23.50 -16.99
C VAL A 20 12.64 -22.88 -17.12
N ILE A 21 11.61 -23.70 -17.02
CA ILE A 21 10.23 -23.22 -17.10
C ILE A 21 9.93 -22.24 -15.98
N LEU A 22 10.31 -22.56 -14.76
CA LEU A 22 10.11 -21.68 -13.62
C LEU A 22 10.85 -20.37 -13.79
N GLY A 23 12.06 -20.41 -14.36
CA GLY A 23 12.83 -19.20 -14.62
C GLY A 23 12.16 -18.29 -15.63
N ILE A 24 11.59 -18.84 -16.68
CA ILE A 24 10.88 -18.08 -17.70
C ILE A 24 9.62 -17.42 -17.10
N LEU A 25 8.86 -18.18 -16.33
CA LEU A 25 7.67 -17.66 -15.68
C LEU A 25 7.99 -16.56 -14.69
N ALA A 26 9.06 -16.73 -13.92
CA ALA A 26 9.49 -15.72 -12.97
C ALA A 26 9.89 -14.43 -13.66
N ALA A 27 10.56 -14.52 -14.81
CA ALA A 27 10.99 -13.36 -15.56
C ALA A 27 9.82 -12.53 -16.07
N VAL A 28 8.68 -13.15 -16.33
CA VAL A 28 7.47 -12.45 -16.76
C VAL A 28 6.75 -11.81 -15.58
N ILE A 29 6.70 -12.50 -14.46
CA ILE A 29 5.93 -12.07 -13.29
C ILE A 29 6.56 -10.87 -12.58
N ILE A 30 7.87 -10.88 -12.43
CA ILE A 30 8.57 -9.83 -11.66
C ILE A 30 8.30 -8.41 -12.16
N PRO A 31 8.43 -8.11 -13.46
CA PRO A 31 8.15 -6.74 -13.94
C PRO A 31 6.70 -6.33 -13.72
N ARG A 32 5.77 -7.24 -13.90
CA ARG A 32 4.35 -6.94 -13.70
C ARG A 32 4.05 -6.67 -12.25
N PHE A 33 4.68 -7.40 -11.38
CA PHE A 33 4.49 -7.22 -9.95
C PHE A 33 4.97 -5.83 -9.50
N THR A 34 6.07 -5.35 -10.06
CA THR A 34 6.61 -4.05 -9.73
C THR A 34 5.65 -2.92 -10.10
N VAL A 35 5.06 -2.97 -11.30
CA VAL A 35 4.08 -1.99 -11.74
C VAL A 35 2.83 -2.04 -10.86
N SER A 36 2.38 -3.24 -10.53
CA SER A 36 1.23 -3.45 -9.67
C SER A 36 1.46 -2.91 -8.27
N ALA A 37 2.67 -3.07 -7.74
CA ALA A 37 3.02 -2.55 -6.42
C ALA A 37 2.97 -1.03 -6.38
N THR A 38 3.42 -0.36 -7.45
CA THR A 38 3.36 1.10 -7.54
C THR A 38 1.91 1.58 -7.57
N GLU A 39 1.06 0.92 -8.34
CA GLU A 39 -0.36 1.25 -8.40
C GLU A 39 -1.04 1.04 -7.05
N ALA A 40 -0.67 -0.03 -6.35
CA ALA A 40 -1.21 -0.29 -5.01
C ALA A 40 -0.82 0.82 -4.04
N LYS A 41 0.40 1.33 -4.13
CA LYS A 41 0.84 2.44 -3.28
C LYS A 41 0.09 3.73 -3.58
N LYS A 42 -0.18 4.01 -4.85
CA LYS A 42 -0.98 5.17 -5.25
C LYS A 42 -2.38 5.07 -4.68
N ASN A 43 -2.99 3.91 -4.82
CA ASN A 43 -4.34 3.67 -4.30
C ASN A 43 -4.39 3.76 -2.78
N ALA A 44 -3.36 3.27 -2.10
CA ALA A 44 -3.26 3.38 -0.66
C ALA A 44 -3.15 4.84 -0.21
N CYS A 45 -2.36 5.64 -0.92
CA CYS A 45 -2.25 7.06 -0.63
C CYS A 45 -3.60 7.76 -0.83
N ALA A 46 -4.30 7.45 -1.93
CA ALA A 46 -5.62 8.02 -2.19
C ALA A 46 -6.63 7.64 -1.10
N GLN A 47 -6.58 6.41 -0.61
CA GLN A 47 -7.43 5.96 0.48
C GLN A 47 -7.11 6.69 1.79
N ASN A 48 -5.84 6.89 2.07
CA ASN A 48 -5.42 7.65 3.24
C ASN A 48 -5.94 9.07 3.18
N VAL A 49 -5.82 9.72 2.01
CA VAL A 49 -6.33 11.07 1.79
C VAL A 49 -7.84 11.14 2.03
N ALA A 50 -8.58 10.18 1.46
CA ALA A 50 -10.04 10.14 1.62
C ALA A 50 -10.42 9.95 3.08
N ASN A 51 -9.73 9.07 3.79
CA ASN A 51 -10.00 8.82 5.19
C ASN A 51 -9.71 10.06 6.05
N ILE A 52 -8.58 10.72 5.80
CA ILE A 52 -8.23 11.94 6.53
C ILE A 52 -9.27 13.04 6.28
N ASN A 53 -9.67 13.24 5.04
CA ASN A 53 -10.67 14.23 4.70
C ASN A 53 -11.99 13.98 5.42
N THR A 54 -12.40 12.71 5.48
CA THR A 54 -13.62 12.31 6.18
C THR A 54 -13.52 12.61 7.68
N GLN A 55 -12.39 12.27 8.29
CA GLN A 55 -12.21 12.51 9.73
C GLN A 55 -12.10 13.99 10.05
N VAL A 56 -11.52 14.77 9.15
CA VAL A 56 -11.44 16.24 9.32
C VAL A 56 -12.84 16.85 9.32
N GLU A 57 -13.71 16.41 8.42
CA GLU A 57 -15.09 16.88 8.40
C GLU A 57 -15.83 16.46 9.65
N ARG A 58 -15.61 15.25 10.12
CA ARG A 58 -16.21 14.76 11.35
C ARG A 58 -15.72 15.58 12.55
N TRP A 59 -14.44 15.93 12.58
CA TRP A 59 -13.88 16.78 13.62
C TRP A 59 -14.58 18.12 13.67
N TYR A 60 -14.78 18.75 12.50
CA TYR A 60 -15.48 20.01 12.42
C TYR A 60 -16.91 19.90 12.95
N PHE A 61 -17.59 18.81 12.62
CA PHE A 61 -18.95 18.56 13.09
C PHE A 61 -19.02 18.46 14.62
N GLU A 62 -18.06 17.77 15.20
CA GLU A 62 -18.08 17.52 16.64
C GLU A 62 -17.47 18.64 17.47
N LYS A 63 -16.48 19.33 16.95
CA LYS A 63 -15.75 20.37 17.69
C LYS A 63 -16.15 21.78 17.30
N GLY A 64 -16.79 21.96 16.18
CA GLY A 64 -17.19 23.29 15.69
C GLY A 64 -16.07 24.10 15.06
N SER A 65 -14.88 23.54 14.94
CA SER A 65 -13.75 24.23 14.32
C SER A 65 -12.89 23.22 13.57
N TRP A 66 -12.12 23.70 12.60
CA TRP A 66 -11.24 22.82 11.83
C TRP A 66 -10.00 22.46 12.63
N PRO A 67 -9.43 21.27 12.42
CA PRO A 67 -8.17 20.91 13.07
C PRO A 67 -7.01 21.70 12.47
N ALA A 68 -5.86 21.66 13.13
CA ALA A 68 -4.66 22.32 12.64
C ALA A 68 -4.26 21.77 11.28
N VAL A 69 -3.69 22.61 10.41
CA VAL A 69 -3.26 22.17 9.08
C VAL A 69 -2.20 21.07 9.11
N THR A 70 -1.44 20.98 10.20
CA THR A 70 -0.45 19.93 10.39
C THR A 70 -1.08 18.61 10.82
N LEU A 71 -2.36 18.60 11.14
CA LEU A 71 -3.10 17.43 11.63
C LEU A 71 -2.59 16.91 12.98
N ALA A 72 -1.84 17.71 13.72
CA ALA A 72 -1.26 17.28 14.99
C ALA A 72 -2.32 16.91 16.02
N GLU A 73 -3.34 17.74 16.15
CA GLU A 73 -4.40 17.52 17.14
C GLU A 73 -5.22 16.28 16.82
N ILE A 74 -5.67 16.17 15.58
CA ILE A 74 -6.56 15.08 15.17
C ILE A 74 -5.82 13.75 15.13
N SER A 75 -4.53 13.77 14.78
CA SER A 75 -3.75 12.54 14.74
C SER A 75 -3.47 11.99 16.14
N ALA A 76 -3.47 12.84 17.14
CA ALA A 76 -3.24 12.45 18.52
C ALA A 76 -4.53 11.95 19.21
N ASP A 77 -5.68 12.18 18.60
CA ASP A 77 -6.98 11.81 19.18
C ASP A 77 -7.36 10.38 18.74
N PRO A 78 -7.37 9.40 19.65
CA PRO A 78 -7.69 8.03 19.29
C PRO A 78 -9.15 7.83 18.83
N THR A 79 -10.02 8.79 19.05
CA THR A 79 -11.39 8.72 18.56
C THR A 79 -11.44 8.83 17.04
N PHE A 80 -10.55 9.60 16.46
CA PHE A 80 -10.47 9.82 15.01
C PHE A 80 -9.43 8.92 14.35
N PHE A 81 -8.28 8.78 14.98
CA PHE A 81 -7.18 7.96 14.45
C PHE A 81 -6.59 7.11 15.57
N PRO A 82 -7.15 5.94 15.84
CA PRO A 82 -6.68 5.09 16.95
C PRO A 82 -5.20 4.75 16.88
N GLU A 83 -4.66 4.64 15.68
CA GLU A 83 -3.25 4.31 15.49
C GLU A 83 -2.45 5.45 14.86
N GLY A 84 -3.02 6.67 14.90
CA GLY A 84 -2.40 7.81 14.28
C GLY A 84 -2.62 7.83 12.76
N ILE A 85 -2.01 8.80 12.09
CA ILE A 85 -2.13 8.95 10.64
C ILE A 85 -0.96 8.25 9.96
N SER A 86 -1.27 7.37 9.00
CA SER A 86 -0.25 6.68 8.20
C SER A 86 0.44 7.67 7.27
N THR A 87 1.69 7.40 6.93
CA THR A 87 2.42 8.21 5.97
C THR A 87 2.09 7.76 4.55
N CYS A 88 2.37 8.62 3.56
CA CYS A 88 2.17 8.27 2.16
C CYS A 88 3.12 7.15 1.74
N PRO A 89 2.62 6.03 1.20
CA PRO A 89 3.49 4.91 0.78
C PRO A 89 4.45 5.27 -0.33
N LEU A 90 4.18 6.36 -1.07
CA LEU A 90 5.04 6.83 -2.14
C LEU A 90 6.14 7.77 -1.65
N GLY A 91 6.19 8.04 -0.35
CA GLY A 91 7.23 8.87 0.22
C GLY A 91 7.07 10.36 -0.03
N SER A 92 5.86 10.81 -0.32
CA SER A 92 5.59 12.24 -0.59
C SER A 92 5.55 13.10 0.68
N GLY A 93 5.92 12.54 1.81
CA GLY A 93 5.94 13.28 3.07
C GLY A 93 4.65 13.15 3.86
N ALA A 94 4.56 13.94 4.91
CA ALA A 94 3.40 13.91 5.79
C ALA A 94 2.19 14.56 5.13
N TYR A 95 1.01 14.14 5.55
CA TYR A 95 -0.22 14.75 5.07
C TYR A 95 -0.46 16.08 5.78
N THR A 96 -0.84 17.08 5.03
CA THR A 96 -1.19 18.39 5.57
C THR A 96 -2.46 18.89 4.89
N LEU A 97 -3.16 19.79 5.55
CA LEU A 97 -4.39 20.37 5.02
C LEU A 97 -4.13 21.70 4.34
N ASP A 98 -4.91 21.97 3.30
CA ASP A 98 -4.95 23.31 2.72
C ASP A 98 -5.71 24.21 3.70
N ALA A 99 -5.17 25.38 3.97
CA ALA A 99 -5.76 26.31 4.94
C ALA A 99 -7.12 26.88 4.50
N THR A 100 -7.40 26.83 3.21
CA THR A 100 -8.65 27.37 2.66
C THR A 100 -9.72 26.29 2.51
N THR A 101 -9.36 25.14 1.91
CA THR A 101 -10.32 24.08 1.64
C THR A 101 -10.45 23.07 2.77
N HIS A 102 -9.48 23.05 3.68
CA HIS A 102 -9.42 22.10 4.81
C HIS A 102 -9.41 20.64 4.34
N ARG A 103 -8.77 20.41 3.20
CA ARG A 103 -8.60 19.08 2.66
C ARG A 103 -7.13 18.79 2.46
N VAL A 104 -6.78 17.51 2.44
CA VAL A 104 -5.39 17.10 2.25
C VAL A 104 -4.91 17.58 0.88
N THR A 105 -3.71 18.14 0.86
CA THR A 105 -3.12 18.70 -0.34
C THR A 105 -1.73 18.10 -0.58
N GLY A 106 -1.26 18.14 -1.83
CA GLY A 106 0.09 17.69 -2.17
C GLY A 106 0.23 16.20 -2.41
N HIS A 107 -0.85 15.44 -2.43
CA HIS A 107 -0.81 13.99 -2.62
C HIS A 107 -1.64 13.52 -3.80
N SER A 108 -1.55 14.25 -4.90
CA SER A 108 -2.24 13.90 -6.14
C SER A 108 -1.27 13.09 -7.01
N HIS A 109 -1.43 11.80 -7.05
CA HIS A 109 -0.51 10.93 -7.79
C HIS A 109 -1.09 10.37 -9.07
#